data_698937e7b726cf38a96e9dee71296c07
#
_entry.id   698937e7b726cf38a96e9dee71296c07
#
_cell.length_a   1.000
_cell.length_b   1.000
_cell.length_c   1.000
_cell.angle_alpha   90.00
_cell.angle_beta   90.00
_cell.angle_gamma   90.00
#
_symmetry.space_group_name_H-M   'P 1'
#
loop_
_entity.id
_entity.type
_entity.pdbx_description
1 polymer ?
#
loop_
_entity_poly.entity_id
_entity_poly.type
_entity_poly.pdbx_seq_one_letter_code
_entity_poly.pdbx_strand_id
1 'polypeptide(L)'
;MVYFHVIQKNMNRLRQCMDAGDYASARPLYEDTQSKLAACQDIAAQDRHATAQELAEIFAAMVIETNSQAEIPAAAAGLHKYPGGAYNHFLVARLYWQAGKHLQALSELEKQCQLAWVQGRLVIPAENDFWQGSPGEKEVILNLLGQGYKYFGMAQEAAQCYRLASETAVYFPVQASNYSNYVFTLHYVFMPQWEYVQAHEGYNALYSVLKPFVHDKRQLKRRHKKRKKLRIGYISPDFRRHVVLLFIWAMVTKYNRQDFEVYCFSNSPVEDEYSKYIQKQVDAWCNISQLPLRDKALLVYQQELDILVDLAGHSRDNCLPVLGYRPAPIQVSGIGYFATTGLAAVDYFLSDKYLAAGCETLPVGKAGSTLQAIGEGLAETELAKSDSFTERLLVLPHSHFCYVPLREMPKVRPAPCLRNGYITFGSFNNLIKVNDVVLEAWAQIMKQVPQSRLLLKCASLDDGDVRELFRQKLLSLGLPEERFELRGFSADYLFEYYDMDIALDTFPYPGGGTTCDALYMGVPVVTLGDGSHGGDFGISLLKNIGLDFACTYTVEEYIQKAVLLAQDAELLNALHLGLRNMMQNSPVMDETSYMQELEQGYKKIWQAL
;
A
#
# COMPACT_ATOMS: atom_id res chain seq x y z
N MET A 1 -40.34 -36.79 -15.31
CA MET A 1 -40.27 -35.72 -16.35
C MET A 1 -40.84 -34.37 -15.88
N VAL A 2 -42.03 -34.30 -15.23
CA VAL A 2 -42.62 -33.01 -14.79
C VAL A 2 -41.78 -32.30 -13.74
N TYR A 3 -41.26 -33.00 -12.75
CA TYR A 3 -40.39 -32.41 -11.71
C TYR A 3 -39.04 -31.92 -12.24
N PHE A 4 -38.46 -32.62 -13.19
CA PHE A 4 -37.18 -32.18 -13.79
C PHE A 4 -37.34 -30.87 -14.57
N HIS A 5 -38.46 -30.72 -15.29
CA HIS A 5 -38.74 -29.46 -16.00
C HIS A 5 -38.92 -28.27 -15.01
N VAL A 6 -39.52 -28.52 -13.86
CA VAL A 6 -39.71 -27.49 -12.80
C VAL A 6 -38.35 -27.13 -12.19
N ILE A 7 -37.47 -28.11 -11.95
CA ILE A 7 -36.12 -27.91 -11.44
C ILE A 7 -35.33 -27.04 -12.45
N GLN A 8 -35.31 -27.38 -13.73
CA GLN A 8 -34.62 -26.59 -14.76
C GLN A 8 -35.14 -25.14 -14.87
N LYS A 9 -36.47 -24.97 -14.78
CA LYS A 9 -37.07 -23.63 -14.76
C LYS A 9 -36.63 -22.82 -13.54
N ASN A 10 -36.60 -23.44 -12.36
CA ASN A 10 -36.12 -22.80 -11.14
C ASN A 10 -34.62 -22.45 -11.24
N MET A 11 -33.78 -23.34 -11.78
CA MET A 11 -32.37 -23.08 -12.00
C MET A 11 -32.14 -21.86 -12.89
N ASN A 12 -32.89 -21.73 -13.99
CA ASN A 12 -32.80 -20.55 -14.87
C ASN A 12 -33.20 -19.25 -14.14
N ARG A 13 -34.23 -19.30 -13.28
CA ARG A 13 -34.63 -18.14 -12.47
C ARG A 13 -33.61 -17.82 -11.39
N LEU A 14 -33.00 -18.84 -10.76
CA LEU A 14 -31.90 -18.66 -9.80
C LEU A 14 -30.72 -17.92 -10.44
N ARG A 15 -30.29 -18.36 -11.63
CA ARG A 15 -29.21 -17.66 -12.37
C ARG A 15 -29.58 -16.19 -12.62
N GLN A 16 -30.79 -15.91 -13.08
CA GLN A 16 -31.26 -14.54 -13.29
C GLN A 16 -31.24 -13.69 -12.00
N CYS A 17 -31.68 -14.25 -10.87
CA CYS A 17 -31.61 -13.55 -9.59
C CYS A 17 -30.15 -13.29 -9.16
N MET A 18 -29.27 -14.28 -9.32
CA MET A 18 -27.84 -14.12 -9.02
C MET A 18 -27.18 -13.05 -9.89
N ASP A 19 -27.42 -13.07 -11.19
CA ASP A 19 -26.91 -12.06 -12.14
C ASP A 19 -27.41 -10.64 -11.82
N ALA A 20 -28.63 -10.54 -11.29
CA ALA A 20 -29.25 -9.28 -10.87
C ALA A 20 -28.84 -8.83 -9.44
N GLY A 21 -28.11 -9.66 -8.69
CA GLY A 21 -27.80 -9.40 -7.28
C GLY A 21 -29.02 -9.49 -6.34
N ASP A 22 -30.13 -10.09 -6.79
CA ASP A 22 -31.36 -10.25 -6.00
C ASP A 22 -31.34 -11.54 -5.16
N TYR A 23 -30.51 -11.52 -4.13
CA TYR A 23 -30.32 -12.67 -3.24
C TYR A 23 -31.55 -12.97 -2.38
N ALA A 24 -32.40 -11.98 -2.12
CA ALA A 24 -33.65 -12.14 -1.39
C ALA A 24 -34.65 -13.01 -2.17
N SER A 25 -34.78 -12.82 -3.49
CA SER A 25 -35.60 -13.66 -4.36
C SER A 25 -34.93 -14.99 -4.72
N ALA A 26 -33.61 -15.05 -4.73
CA ALA A 26 -32.86 -16.27 -5.01
C ALA A 26 -33.05 -17.32 -3.91
N ARG A 27 -33.07 -16.92 -2.65
CA ARG A 27 -33.10 -17.83 -1.48
C ARG A 27 -34.29 -18.79 -1.48
N PRO A 28 -35.55 -18.35 -1.56
CA PRO A 28 -36.68 -19.27 -1.61
C PRO A 28 -36.68 -20.21 -2.81
N LEU A 29 -36.16 -19.74 -3.97
CA LEU A 29 -36.02 -20.55 -5.17
C LEU A 29 -34.98 -21.65 -5.00
N TYR A 30 -33.87 -21.35 -4.32
CA TYR A 30 -32.84 -22.32 -3.99
C TYR A 30 -33.40 -23.44 -3.09
N GLU A 31 -34.09 -23.10 -2.00
CA GLU A 31 -34.67 -24.04 -1.04
C GLU A 31 -35.70 -24.94 -1.70
N ASP A 32 -36.61 -24.37 -2.51
CA ASP A 32 -37.60 -25.11 -3.29
C ASP A 32 -36.95 -26.08 -4.30
N THR A 33 -35.91 -25.61 -5.01
CA THR A 33 -35.20 -26.43 -5.99
C THR A 33 -34.44 -27.58 -5.35
N GLN A 34 -33.75 -27.32 -4.23
CA GLN A 34 -33.05 -28.34 -3.44
C GLN A 34 -34.00 -29.42 -2.94
N SER A 35 -35.17 -29.03 -2.39
CA SER A 35 -36.19 -29.93 -1.93
C SER A 35 -36.73 -30.81 -3.07
N LYS A 36 -37.02 -30.22 -4.22
CA LYS A 36 -37.50 -30.95 -5.40
C LYS A 36 -36.44 -31.89 -5.98
N LEU A 37 -35.18 -31.50 -5.99
CA LEU A 37 -34.09 -32.35 -6.44
C LEU A 37 -33.91 -33.58 -5.53
N ALA A 38 -34.03 -33.38 -4.21
CA ALA A 38 -33.98 -34.47 -3.24
C ALA A 38 -35.14 -35.47 -3.40
N ALA A 39 -36.34 -34.99 -3.69
CA ALA A 39 -37.54 -35.80 -3.88
C ALA A 39 -37.65 -36.49 -5.25
N CYS A 40 -36.90 -36.02 -6.27
CA CYS A 40 -37.07 -36.51 -7.63
C CYS A 40 -36.26 -37.79 -7.86
N GLN A 41 -36.96 -38.92 -8.13
CA GLN A 41 -36.34 -40.21 -8.43
C GLN A 41 -36.11 -40.45 -9.92
N ASP A 42 -36.75 -39.69 -10.80
CA ASP A 42 -36.78 -39.90 -12.26
C ASP A 42 -35.66 -39.17 -13.03
N ILE A 43 -34.67 -38.59 -12.37
CA ILE A 43 -33.56 -37.90 -12.99
C ILE A 43 -32.38 -38.86 -13.14
N ALA A 44 -31.75 -38.87 -14.31
CA ALA A 44 -30.49 -39.59 -14.51
C ALA A 44 -29.44 -39.19 -13.46
N ALA A 45 -28.64 -40.14 -12.98
CA ALA A 45 -27.70 -39.89 -11.89
C ALA A 45 -26.71 -38.77 -12.26
N GLN A 46 -26.31 -38.66 -13.53
CA GLN A 46 -25.41 -37.63 -14.03
C GLN A 46 -26.04 -36.24 -13.98
N ASP A 47 -27.31 -36.10 -14.43
CA ASP A 47 -28.04 -34.83 -14.40
C ASP A 47 -28.34 -34.38 -12.97
N ARG A 48 -28.64 -35.32 -12.08
CA ARG A 48 -28.83 -35.04 -10.65
C ARG A 48 -27.54 -34.53 -10.01
N HIS A 49 -26.39 -35.15 -10.34
CA HIS A 49 -25.10 -34.75 -9.81
C HIS A 49 -24.74 -33.34 -10.29
N ALA A 50 -24.86 -33.05 -11.59
CA ALA A 50 -24.57 -31.73 -12.17
C ALA A 50 -25.46 -30.62 -11.57
N THR A 51 -26.77 -30.88 -11.41
CA THR A 51 -27.70 -29.90 -10.80
C THR A 51 -27.39 -29.67 -9.33
N ALA A 52 -27.02 -30.71 -8.58
CA ALA A 52 -26.66 -30.60 -7.16
C ALA A 52 -25.34 -29.84 -6.97
N GLN A 53 -24.37 -30.03 -7.84
CA GLN A 53 -23.12 -29.27 -7.86
C GLN A 53 -23.40 -27.78 -8.10
N GLU A 54 -24.15 -27.44 -9.12
CA GLU A 54 -24.49 -26.03 -9.45
C GLU A 54 -25.29 -25.37 -8.30
N LEU A 55 -26.21 -26.09 -7.65
CA LEU A 55 -26.89 -25.58 -6.46
C LEU A 55 -25.94 -25.29 -5.30
N ALA A 56 -24.92 -26.14 -5.09
CA ALA A 56 -23.91 -25.90 -4.06
C ALA A 56 -23.08 -24.63 -4.38
N GLU A 57 -22.72 -24.42 -5.64
CA GLU A 57 -22.00 -23.22 -6.10
C GLU A 57 -22.86 -21.95 -5.92
N ILE A 58 -24.14 -21.99 -6.31
CA ILE A 58 -25.09 -20.88 -6.12
C ILE A 58 -25.26 -20.56 -4.63
N PHE A 59 -25.40 -21.58 -3.78
CA PHE A 59 -25.53 -21.37 -2.34
C PHE A 59 -24.27 -20.72 -1.76
N ALA A 60 -23.09 -21.20 -2.12
CA ALA A 60 -21.83 -20.63 -1.68
C ALA A 60 -21.71 -19.16 -2.12
N ALA A 61 -22.05 -18.84 -3.37
CA ALA A 61 -22.05 -17.48 -3.86
C ALA A 61 -23.02 -16.57 -3.10
N MET A 62 -24.24 -17.03 -2.81
CA MET A 62 -25.20 -16.29 -1.95
C MET A 62 -24.64 -16.03 -0.55
N VAL A 63 -24.05 -17.04 0.09
CA VAL A 63 -23.46 -16.91 1.43
C VAL A 63 -22.31 -15.90 1.42
N ILE A 64 -21.48 -15.91 0.39
CA ILE A 64 -20.37 -14.96 0.20
C ILE A 64 -20.91 -13.53 0.06
N GLU A 65 -21.86 -13.31 -0.84
CA GLU A 65 -22.35 -11.96 -1.16
C GLU A 65 -23.22 -11.37 -0.03
N THR A 66 -23.95 -12.21 0.71
CA THR A 66 -24.74 -11.78 1.88
C THR A 66 -23.93 -11.75 3.17
N ASN A 67 -22.67 -12.19 3.16
CA ASN A 67 -21.79 -12.30 4.32
C ASN A 67 -22.42 -13.08 5.50
N SER A 68 -23.16 -14.16 5.20
CA SER A 68 -23.89 -14.96 6.19
C SER A 68 -22.97 -15.93 6.93
N GLN A 69 -22.28 -15.44 7.98
CA GLN A 69 -21.27 -16.18 8.75
C GLN A 69 -21.76 -17.56 9.26
N ALA A 70 -23.01 -17.64 9.70
CA ALA A 70 -23.59 -18.88 10.23
C ALA A 70 -23.72 -20.01 9.19
N GLU A 71 -23.76 -19.66 7.90
CA GLU A 71 -23.98 -20.60 6.80
C GLU A 71 -22.69 -21.05 6.10
N ILE A 72 -21.56 -20.40 6.39
CA ILE A 72 -20.25 -20.73 5.79
C ILE A 72 -19.90 -22.22 5.92
N PRO A 73 -20.02 -22.87 7.10
CA PRO A 73 -19.69 -24.29 7.21
C PRO A 73 -20.55 -25.19 6.31
N ALA A 74 -21.85 -24.89 6.18
CA ALA A 74 -22.76 -25.65 5.33
C ALA A 74 -22.44 -25.44 3.83
N ALA A 75 -22.14 -24.22 3.43
CA ALA A 75 -21.76 -23.88 2.05
C ALA A 75 -20.43 -24.57 1.64
N ALA A 76 -19.41 -24.50 2.49
CA ALA A 76 -18.13 -25.17 2.24
C ALA A 76 -18.29 -26.70 2.17
N ALA A 77 -19.04 -27.31 3.10
CA ALA A 77 -19.33 -28.74 3.08
C ALA A 77 -20.09 -29.17 1.80
N GLY A 78 -21.02 -28.32 1.33
CA GLY A 78 -21.73 -28.54 0.07
C GLY A 78 -20.78 -28.61 -1.13
N LEU A 79 -19.85 -27.68 -1.24
CA LEU A 79 -18.83 -27.66 -2.30
C LEU A 79 -17.88 -28.87 -2.23
N HIS A 80 -17.40 -29.23 -1.06
CA HIS A 80 -16.51 -30.39 -0.87
C HIS A 80 -17.18 -31.74 -1.25
N LYS A 81 -18.50 -31.80 -1.20
CA LYS A 81 -19.25 -32.99 -1.61
C LYS A 81 -19.20 -33.21 -3.14
N TYR A 82 -18.93 -32.18 -3.90
CA TYR A 82 -18.89 -32.18 -5.36
C TYR A 82 -17.51 -31.74 -5.88
N PRO A 83 -16.43 -32.47 -5.57
CA PRO A 83 -15.09 -32.13 -6.03
C PRO A 83 -15.01 -32.30 -7.56
N GLY A 84 -14.53 -31.30 -8.25
CA GLY A 84 -14.28 -31.39 -9.71
C GLY A 84 -14.66 -30.16 -10.51
N GLY A 85 -15.28 -29.15 -9.91
CA GLY A 85 -15.43 -27.85 -10.56
C GLY A 85 -14.17 -26.99 -10.34
N ALA A 86 -13.58 -26.48 -11.43
CA ALA A 86 -12.45 -25.53 -11.34
C ALA A 86 -12.76 -24.32 -10.44
N TYR A 87 -14.02 -24.02 -10.20
CA TYR A 87 -14.52 -22.91 -9.42
C TYR A 87 -14.71 -23.23 -7.92
N ASN A 88 -14.75 -24.52 -7.55
CA ASN A 88 -15.07 -24.92 -6.18
C ASN A 88 -14.03 -24.50 -5.14
N HIS A 89 -12.75 -24.70 -5.42
CA HIS A 89 -11.68 -24.29 -4.52
C HIS A 89 -11.65 -22.77 -4.30
N PHE A 90 -11.95 -22.00 -5.34
CA PHE A 90 -12.06 -20.54 -5.26
C PHE A 90 -13.20 -20.12 -4.32
N LEU A 91 -14.41 -20.70 -4.47
CA LEU A 91 -15.53 -20.40 -3.60
C LEU A 91 -15.26 -20.84 -2.16
N VAL A 92 -14.69 -22.03 -1.95
CA VAL A 92 -14.30 -22.51 -0.61
C VAL A 92 -13.27 -21.57 0.02
N ALA A 93 -12.27 -21.12 -0.75
CA ALA A 93 -11.28 -20.18 -0.26
C ALA A 93 -11.90 -18.83 0.15
N ARG A 94 -12.84 -18.29 -0.65
CA ARG A 94 -13.59 -17.07 -0.28
C ARG A 94 -14.41 -17.24 1.00
N LEU A 95 -15.10 -18.39 1.16
CA LEU A 95 -15.84 -18.72 2.38
C LEU A 95 -14.91 -18.79 3.60
N TYR A 96 -13.79 -19.48 3.49
CA TYR A 96 -12.81 -19.58 4.57
C TYR A 96 -12.20 -18.23 4.91
N TRP A 97 -11.92 -17.38 3.90
CA TRP A 97 -11.42 -16.03 4.13
C TRP A 97 -12.41 -15.20 4.95
N GLN A 98 -13.70 -15.23 4.59
CA GLN A 98 -14.75 -14.55 5.36
C GLN A 98 -14.92 -15.11 6.77
N ALA A 99 -14.66 -16.40 6.97
CA ALA A 99 -14.73 -17.04 8.29
C ALA A 99 -13.50 -16.76 9.18
N GLY A 100 -12.53 -15.96 8.70
CA GLY A 100 -11.26 -15.74 9.40
C GLY A 100 -10.33 -16.95 9.41
N LYS A 101 -10.55 -17.93 8.51
CA LYS A 101 -9.71 -19.13 8.35
C LYS A 101 -8.75 -18.93 7.19
N HIS A 102 -7.89 -17.93 7.31
CA HIS A 102 -7.09 -17.42 6.20
C HIS A 102 -6.05 -18.42 5.68
N LEU A 103 -5.44 -19.21 6.56
CA LEU A 103 -4.50 -20.27 6.16
C LEU A 103 -5.19 -21.38 5.36
N GLN A 104 -6.40 -21.78 5.77
CA GLN A 104 -7.19 -22.75 5.02
C GLN A 104 -7.63 -22.20 3.65
N ALA A 105 -7.99 -20.92 3.59
CA ALA A 105 -8.32 -20.23 2.34
C ALA A 105 -7.13 -20.25 1.37
N LEU A 106 -5.94 -19.92 1.86
CA LEU A 106 -4.71 -19.93 1.06
C LEU A 106 -4.41 -21.34 0.53
N SER A 107 -4.52 -22.37 1.38
CA SER A 107 -4.32 -23.78 0.99
C SER A 107 -5.30 -24.25 -0.09
N GLU A 108 -6.55 -23.79 -0.07
CA GLU A 108 -7.51 -24.10 -1.13
C GLU A 108 -7.14 -23.46 -2.48
N LEU A 109 -6.66 -22.22 -2.46
CA LEU A 109 -6.16 -21.54 -3.67
C LEU A 109 -4.89 -22.21 -4.22
N GLU A 110 -3.97 -22.63 -3.35
CA GLU A 110 -2.76 -23.37 -3.74
C GLU A 110 -3.12 -24.69 -4.44
N LYS A 111 -4.07 -25.45 -3.89
CA LYS A 111 -4.59 -26.68 -4.51
C LYS A 111 -5.20 -26.40 -5.89
N GLN A 112 -5.99 -25.34 -6.01
CA GLN A 112 -6.59 -24.90 -7.28
C GLN A 112 -5.54 -24.66 -8.36
N CYS A 113 -4.44 -24.00 -7.99
CA CYS A 113 -3.34 -23.68 -8.89
C CYS A 113 -2.29 -24.79 -8.98
N GLN A 114 -2.47 -25.93 -8.29
CA GLN A 114 -1.49 -27.01 -8.20
C GLN A 114 -0.08 -26.52 -7.83
N LEU A 115 -0.03 -25.51 -6.95
CA LEU A 115 1.23 -24.94 -6.51
C LEU A 115 2.00 -25.93 -5.64
N ALA A 116 3.30 -25.98 -5.83
CA ALA A 116 4.19 -26.83 -5.06
C ALA A 116 5.26 -26.00 -4.36
N TRP A 117 5.59 -26.41 -3.14
CA TRP A 117 6.71 -25.85 -2.39
C TRP A 117 7.93 -26.77 -2.58
N VAL A 118 8.94 -26.28 -3.27
CA VAL A 118 10.19 -27.03 -3.51
C VAL A 118 11.33 -26.29 -2.81
N GLN A 119 11.95 -26.95 -1.84
CA GLN A 119 13.04 -26.38 -1.03
C GLN A 119 12.71 -25.01 -0.42
N GLY A 120 11.46 -24.85 0.07
CA GLY A 120 11.00 -23.60 0.68
C GLY A 120 10.68 -22.47 -0.29
N ARG A 121 10.63 -22.76 -1.61
CA ARG A 121 10.23 -21.79 -2.64
C ARG A 121 8.94 -22.23 -3.31
N LEU A 122 8.05 -21.30 -3.55
CA LEU A 122 6.84 -21.53 -4.32
C LEU A 122 7.21 -21.75 -5.79
N VAL A 123 6.83 -22.90 -6.31
CA VAL A 123 6.93 -23.22 -7.74
C VAL A 123 5.54 -23.14 -8.35
N ILE A 124 5.35 -22.21 -9.25
CA ILE A 124 4.14 -22.10 -10.07
C ILE A 124 4.41 -22.90 -11.34
N PRO A 125 3.60 -23.93 -11.64
CA PRO A 125 3.81 -24.77 -12.84
C PRO A 125 3.83 -23.93 -14.12
N ALA A 126 4.61 -24.35 -15.11
CA ALA A 126 4.67 -23.68 -16.41
C ALA A 126 3.29 -23.65 -17.09
N GLU A 127 3.07 -22.64 -17.88
CA GLU A 127 1.81 -22.02 -18.34
C GLU A 127 0.62 -22.90 -18.74
N ASN A 128 0.77 -24.16 -19.08
CA ASN A 128 -0.31 -24.85 -19.84
C ASN A 128 -0.99 -26.02 -19.14
N ASP A 129 -0.46 -26.53 -18.02
CA ASP A 129 -0.92 -27.83 -17.52
C ASP A 129 -1.87 -27.79 -16.32
N PHE A 130 -1.97 -26.65 -15.62
CA PHE A 130 -2.71 -26.61 -14.35
C PHE A 130 -4.01 -25.81 -14.35
N TRP A 131 -4.29 -25.05 -15.41
CA TRP A 131 -5.48 -24.21 -15.45
C TRP A 131 -6.43 -24.57 -16.59
N GLN A 132 -7.61 -25.06 -16.23
CA GLN A 132 -8.69 -25.38 -17.17
C GLN A 132 -9.77 -24.30 -17.29
N GLY A 133 -9.66 -23.19 -16.51
CA GLY A 133 -10.60 -22.06 -16.54
C GLY A 133 -10.24 -20.97 -17.55
N SER A 134 -11.04 -19.90 -17.59
CA SER A 134 -10.77 -18.74 -18.42
C SER A 134 -9.55 -17.94 -17.91
N PRO A 135 -8.87 -17.15 -18.78
CA PRO A 135 -7.78 -16.27 -18.35
C PRO A 135 -8.18 -15.29 -17.24
N GLY A 136 -9.42 -14.78 -17.24
CA GLY A 136 -9.92 -13.88 -16.20
C GLY A 136 -10.07 -14.54 -14.83
N GLU A 137 -10.45 -15.83 -14.79
CA GLU A 137 -10.50 -16.58 -13.52
C GLU A 137 -9.09 -16.82 -12.97
N LYS A 138 -8.12 -17.15 -13.83
CA LYS A 138 -6.71 -17.33 -13.45
C LYS A 138 -6.15 -16.06 -12.82
N GLU A 139 -6.38 -14.91 -13.42
CA GLU A 139 -5.94 -13.61 -12.91
C GLU A 139 -6.50 -13.33 -11.52
N VAL A 140 -7.80 -13.54 -11.31
CA VAL A 140 -8.45 -13.31 -10.01
C VAL A 140 -7.87 -14.22 -8.92
N ILE A 141 -7.64 -15.49 -9.20
CA ILE A 141 -7.08 -16.44 -8.23
C ILE A 141 -5.63 -16.08 -7.89
N LEU A 142 -4.81 -15.75 -8.88
CA LEU A 142 -3.43 -15.31 -8.65
C LEU A 142 -3.37 -14.02 -7.83
N ASN A 143 -4.29 -13.07 -8.08
CA ASN A 143 -4.39 -11.86 -7.26
C ASN A 143 -4.75 -12.19 -5.80
N LEU A 144 -5.71 -13.10 -5.57
CA LEU A 144 -6.09 -13.53 -4.21
C LEU A 144 -4.96 -14.30 -3.51
N LEU A 145 -4.22 -15.14 -4.22
CA LEU A 145 -3.00 -15.78 -3.70
C LEU A 145 -1.99 -14.73 -3.26
N GLY A 146 -1.73 -13.72 -4.11
CA GLY A 146 -0.87 -12.60 -3.77
C GLY A 146 -1.32 -11.86 -2.51
N GLN A 147 -2.62 -11.61 -2.36
CA GLN A 147 -3.18 -11.02 -1.14
C GLN A 147 -2.99 -11.93 0.09
N GLY A 148 -3.22 -13.22 -0.05
CA GLY A 148 -3.03 -14.21 1.00
C GLY A 148 -1.58 -14.26 1.46
N TYR A 149 -0.63 -14.44 0.55
CA TYR A 149 0.79 -14.44 0.89
C TYR A 149 1.24 -13.14 1.55
N LYS A 150 0.79 -11.99 1.02
CA LYS A 150 1.06 -10.69 1.62
C LYS A 150 0.52 -10.59 3.05
N TYR A 151 -0.65 -11.15 3.33
CA TYR A 151 -1.25 -11.17 4.65
C TYR A 151 -0.42 -11.95 5.67
N PHE A 152 0.22 -13.05 5.25
CA PHE A 152 1.12 -13.86 6.06
C PHE A 152 2.59 -13.37 6.05
N GLY A 153 2.88 -12.22 5.44
CA GLY A 153 4.23 -11.65 5.40
C GLY A 153 5.16 -12.29 4.36
N MET A 154 4.63 -13.07 3.43
CA MET A 154 5.36 -13.78 2.37
C MET A 154 5.45 -12.91 1.11
N ALA A 155 6.33 -11.90 1.17
CA ALA A 155 6.38 -10.85 0.15
C ALA A 155 6.87 -11.34 -1.22
N GLN A 156 7.80 -12.27 -1.26
CA GLN A 156 8.37 -12.78 -2.50
C GLN A 156 7.33 -13.58 -3.30
N GLU A 157 6.58 -14.46 -2.61
CA GLU A 157 5.50 -15.25 -3.18
C GLU A 157 4.34 -14.36 -3.65
N ALA A 158 4.00 -13.36 -2.85
CA ALA A 158 2.99 -12.38 -3.20
C ALA A 158 3.37 -11.61 -4.48
N ALA A 159 4.60 -11.13 -4.58
CA ALA A 159 5.09 -10.41 -5.77
C ALA A 159 5.03 -11.29 -7.02
N GLN A 160 5.44 -12.57 -6.91
CA GLN A 160 5.37 -13.51 -8.02
C GLN A 160 3.94 -13.74 -8.50
N CYS A 161 2.99 -13.93 -7.57
CA CYS A 161 1.58 -14.08 -7.89
C CYS A 161 0.99 -12.84 -8.58
N TYR A 162 1.29 -11.64 -8.09
CA TYR A 162 0.81 -10.40 -8.70
C TYR A 162 1.40 -10.16 -10.10
N ARG A 163 2.68 -10.50 -10.32
CA ARG A 163 3.30 -10.42 -11.64
C ARG A 163 2.56 -11.32 -12.63
N LEU A 164 2.34 -12.58 -12.28
CA LEU A 164 1.60 -13.53 -13.12
C LEU A 164 0.14 -13.12 -13.32
N ALA A 165 -0.51 -12.55 -12.30
CA ALA A 165 -1.86 -12.01 -12.43
C ALA A 165 -1.90 -10.87 -13.47
N SER A 166 -0.89 -9.99 -13.48
CA SER A 166 -0.77 -8.94 -14.49
C SER A 166 -0.57 -9.51 -15.90
N GLU A 167 0.34 -10.49 -16.06
CA GLU A 167 0.64 -11.14 -17.34
C GLU A 167 -0.57 -11.88 -17.92
N THR A 168 -1.45 -12.39 -17.06
CA THR A 168 -2.64 -13.16 -17.44
C THR A 168 -3.86 -12.29 -17.70
N ALA A 169 -3.89 -11.08 -17.14
CA ALA A 169 -5.05 -10.18 -17.25
C ALA A 169 -5.29 -9.72 -18.69
N VAL A 170 -6.55 -9.76 -19.12
CA VAL A 170 -6.98 -9.37 -20.48
C VAL A 170 -7.26 -7.87 -20.58
N TYR A 171 -7.76 -7.26 -19.50
CA TYR A 171 -8.14 -5.86 -19.47
C TYR A 171 -7.01 -4.98 -18.94
N PHE A 172 -6.63 -3.96 -19.70
CA PHE A 172 -5.56 -3.03 -19.34
C PHE A 172 -5.67 -2.47 -17.92
N PRO A 173 -6.83 -1.99 -17.40
CA PRO A 173 -6.90 -1.50 -16.02
C PRO A 173 -6.59 -2.57 -14.98
N VAL A 174 -7.01 -3.81 -15.20
CA VAL A 174 -6.74 -4.96 -14.32
C VAL A 174 -5.26 -5.35 -14.38
N GLN A 175 -4.70 -5.38 -15.60
CA GLN A 175 -3.28 -5.63 -15.83
C GLN A 175 -2.42 -4.59 -15.10
N ALA A 176 -2.72 -3.30 -15.28
CA ALA A 176 -2.00 -2.21 -14.63
C ALA A 176 -2.13 -2.25 -13.09
N SER A 177 -3.30 -2.61 -12.56
CA SER A 177 -3.53 -2.76 -11.12
C SER A 177 -2.71 -3.91 -10.52
N ASN A 178 -2.69 -5.08 -11.17
CA ASN A 178 -1.90 -6.23 -10.71
C ASN A 178 -0.39 -5.95 -10.81
N TYR A 179 0.04 -5.25 -11.87
CA TYR A 179 1.44 -4.82 -11.99
C TYR A 179 1.81 -3.82 -10.89
N SER A 180 0.94 -2.88 -10.55
CA SER A 180 1.13 -1.97 -9.41
C SER A 180 1.26 -2.74 -8.09
N ASN A 181 0.43 -3.76 -7.86
CA ASN A 181 0.56 -4.63 -6.69
C ASN A 181 1.91 -5.37 -6.67
N TYR A 182 2.39 -5.83 -7.83
CA TYR A 182 3.69 -6.47 -7.99
C TYR A 182 4.82 -5.54 -7.55
N VAL A 183 4.98 -4.38 -8.21
CA VAL A 183 6.09 -3.47 -7.91
C VAL A 183 6.00 -2.86 -6.51
N PHE A 184 4.79 -2.61 -6.00
CA PHE A 184 4.61 -2.19 -4.61
C PHE A 184 5.10 -3.27 -3.63
N THR A 185 4.84 -4.55 -3.93
CA THR A 185 5.25 -5.65 -3.04
C THR A 185 6.76 -5.85 -3.03
N LEU A 186 7.47 -5.45 -4.09
CA LEU A 186 8.94 -5.50 -4.14
C LEU A 186 9.62 -4.62 -3.09
N HIS A 187 8.96 -3.60 -2.54
CA HIS A 187 9.49 -2.82 -1.41
C HIS A 187 9.80 -3.68 -0.17
N TYR A 188 9.12 -4.82 -0.02
CA TYR A 188 9.31 -5.71 1.12
C TYR A 188 10.35 -6.81 0.87
N VAL A 189 10.92 -6.86 -0.35
CA VAL A 189 11.84 -7.91 -0.81
C VAL A 189 13.25 -7.36 -0.92
N PHE A 190 14.23 -8.04 -0.33
CA PHE A 190 15.63 -7.73 -0.57
C PHE A 190 16.03 -8.14 -1.98
N MET A 191 16.41 -7.18 -2.80
CA MET A 191 16.82 -7.40 -4.18
C MET A 191 17.82 -6.32 -4.63
N PRO A 192 18.64 -6.59 -5.67
CA PRO A 192 19.52 -5.58 -6.24
C PRO A 192 18.74 -4.38 -6.77
N GLN A 193 19.23 -3.17 -6.56
CA GLN A 193 18.57 -1.94 -6.97
C GLN A 193 18.26 -1.90 -8.47
N TRP A 194 19.15 -2.43 -9.32
CA TRP A 194 18.92 -2.46 -10.77
C TRP A 194 17.74 -3.37 -11.17
N GLU A 195 17.55 -4.52 -10.50
CA GLU A 195 16.39 -5.39 -10.73
C GLU A 195 15.09 -4.70 -10.32
N TYR A 196 15.15 -4.00 -9.19
CA TYR A 196 14.02 -3.23 -8.67
C TYR A 196 13.59 -2.11 -9.65
N VAL A 197 14.54 -1.35 -10.19
CA VAL A 197 14.27 -0.31 -11.19
C VAL A 197 13.75 -0.92 -12.49
N GLN A 198 14.38 -1.99 -12.98
CA GLN A 198 13.93 -2.69 -14.20
C GLN A 198 12.49 -3.21 -14.08
N ALA A 199 12.11 -3.72 -12.90
CA ALA A 199 10.74 -4.15 -12.65
C ALA A 199 9.74 -2.98 -12.78
N HIS A 200 10.10 -1.78 -12.28
CA HIS A 200 9.26 -0.60 -12.44
C HIS A 200 9.19 -0.10 -13.89
N GLU A 201 10.32 -0.08 -14.60
CA GLU A 201 10.35 0.31 -16.02
C GLU A 201 9.44 -0.56 -16.89
N GLY A 202 9.29 -1.84 -16.56
CA GLY A 202 8.38 -2.77 -17.23
C GLY A 202 6.91 -2.31 -17.20
N TYR A 203 6.52 -1.50 -16.22
CA TYR A 203 5.18 -0.93 -16.15
C TYR A 203 4.81 -0.07 -17.36
N ASN A 204 5.79 0.67 -17.90
CA ASN A 204 5.57 1.54 -19.06
C ASN A 204 5.13 0.78 -20.31
N ALA A 205 5.55 -0.46 -20.48
CA ALA A 205 5.20 -1.26 -21.66
C ALA A 205 3.68 -1.48 -21.79
N LEU A 206 2.96 -1.54 -20.66
CA LEU A 206 1.51 -1.72 -20.61
C LEU A 206 0.77 -0.53 -21.27
N TYR A 207 1.38 0.64 -21.29
CA TYR A 207 0.75 1.90 -21.72
C TYR A 207 0.85 2.15 -23.22
N SER A 208 1.51 1.27 -23.97
CA SER A 208 1.61 1.36 -25.45
C SER A 208 0.26 1.36 -26.15
N VAL A 209 -0.79 0.84 -25.51
CA VAL A 209 -2.17 0.80 -26.04
C VAL A 209 -2.91 2.14 -25.89
N LEU A 210 -2.40 3.07 -25.09
CA LEU A 210 -3.05 4.35 -24.82
C LEU A 210 -2.65 5.41 -25.86
N LYS A 211 -3.51 6.38 -26.05
CA LYS A 211 -3.24 7.57 -26.88
C LYS A 211 -3.20 8.80 -25.98
N PRO A 212 -2.02 9.32 -25.65
CA PRO A 212 -1.87 10.51 -24.81
C PRO A 212 -2.47 11.76 -25.43
N PHE A 213 -2.95 12.67 -24.59
CA PHE A 213 -3.32 14.02 -25.01
C PHE A 213 -2.08 14.82 -25.42
N VAL A 214 -2.24 15.69 -26.40
CA VAL A 214 -1.17 16.53 -26.94
C VAL A 214 -1.26 17.94 -26.36
N HIS A 215 -0.15 18.49 -25.95
CA HIS A 215 -0.05 19.83 -25.37
C HIS A 215 0.80 20.75 -26.27
N ASP A 216 0.20 21.85 -26.75
CA ASP A 216 0.93 22.88 -27.48
C ASP A 216 1.57 23.89 -26.51
N LYS A 217 2.91 23.90 -26.47
CA LYS A 217 3.69 24.78 -25.56
C LYS A 217 3.36 26.27 -25.77
N ARG A 218 3.06 26.72 -26.99
CA ARG A 218 2.73 28.12 -27.26
C ARG A 218 1.36 28.49 -26.67
N GLN A 219 0.38 27.57 -26.78
CA GLN A 219 -0.93 27.76 -26.18
C GLN A 219 -0.85 27.76 -24.65
N LEU A 220 -0.06 26.86 -24.06
CA LEU A 220 0.18 26.79 -22.61
C LEU A 220 0.73 28.12 -22.09
N LYS A 221 1.82 28.65 -22.69
CA LYS A 221 2.41 29.92 -22.29
C LYS A 221 1.44 31.11 -22.46
N ARG A 222 0.62 31.11 -23.51
CA ARG A 222 -0.41 32.16 -23.70
C ARG A 222 -1.50 32.09 -22.61
N ARG A 223 -1.98 30.89 -22.28
CA ARG A 223 -2.97 30.68 -21.23
C ARG A 223 -2.45 31.16 -19.88
N HIS A 224 -1.23 30.73 -19.49
CA HIS A 224 -0.61 31.15 -18.24
C HIS A 224 -0.43 32.67 -18.16
N LYS A 225 0.05 33.32 -19.21
CA LYS A 225 0.18 34.78 -19.27
C LYS A 225 -1.14 35.51 -19.02
N LYS A 226 -2.28 34.92 -19.47
CA LYS A 226 -3.62 35.48 -19.26
C LYS A 226 -4.10 35.27 -17.82
N ARG A 227 -3.90 34.06 -17.26
CA ARG A 227 -4.37 33.68 -15.91
C ARG A 227 -3.50 34.27 -14.80
N LYS A 228 -2.20 34.34 -15.01
CA LYS A 228 -1.15 34.72 -14.03
C LYS A 228 -0.91 33.71 -12.91
N LYS A 229 -1.82 32.76 -12.65
CA LYS A 229 -1.70 31.69 -11.66
C LYS A 229 -1.38 30.37 -12.32
N LEU A 230 -0.64 29.50 -11.63
CA LEU A 230 -0.45 28.11 -12.00
C LEU A 230 -1.61 27.26 -11.48
N ARG A 231 -2.16 26.42 -12.34
CA ARG A 231 -3.17 25.42 -11.97
C ARG A 231 -2.50 24.11 -11.62
N ILE A 232 -2.60 23.74 -10.36
CA ILE A 232 -2.07 22.50 -9.84
C ILE A 232 -3.24 21.53 -9.62
N GLY A 233 -3.20 20.38 -10.25
CA GLY A 233 -4.12 19.27 -9.98
C GLY A 233 -3.47 18.28 -9.03
N TYR A 234 -4.15 17.88 -7.97
CA TYR A 234 -3.77 16.74 -7.13
C TYR A 234 -4.74 15.60 -7.40
N ILE A 235 -4.21 14.40 -7.68
CA ILE A 235 -5.01 13.21 -7.93
C ILE A 235 -4.64 12.12 -6.92
N SER A 236 -5.65 11.56 -6.21
CA SER A 236 -5.42 10.57 -5.16
C SER A 236 -6.71 9.81 -4.80
N PRO A 237 -6.63 8.55 -4.36
CA PRO A 237 -7.72 7.84 -3.68
C PRO A 237 -7.82 8.23 -2.19
N ASP A 238 -6.87 8.99 -1.63
CA ASP A 238 -6.63 9.12 -0.19
C ASP A 238 -7.06 10.48 0.39
N PHE A 239 -7.85 11.27 -0.33
CA PHE A 239 -8.47 12.49 0.19
C PHE A 239 -9.62 12.18 1.18
N ARG A 240 -9.35 11.32 2.13
CA ARG A 240 -10.25 10.83 3.17
C ARG A 240 -9.43 10.44 4.41
N ARG A 241 -10.05 9.88 5.44
CA ARG A 241 -9.31 9.33 6.59
C ARG A 241 -8.34 8.24 6.14
N HIS A 242 -7.09 8.62 5.95
CA HIS A 242 -6.01 7.77 5.50
C HIS A 242 -4.66 8.31 6.00
N VAL A 243 -3.65 7.43 6.14
CA VAL A 243 -2.32 7.84 6.62
C VAL A 243 -1.66 8.86 5.67
N VAL A 244 -1.85 8.72 4.36
CA VAL A 244 -1.30 9.65 3.35
C VAL A 244 -1.82 11.07 3.56
N LEU A 245 -3.05 11.22 4.05
CA LEU A 245 -3.64 12.54 4.31
C LEU A 245 -2.84 13.36 5.32
N LEU A 246 -2.17 12.70 6.30
CA LEU A 246 -1.31 13.37 7.28
C LEU A 246 -0.14 14.10 6.63
N PHE A 247 0.26 13.68 5.43
CA PHE A 247 1.42 14.20 4.69
C PHE A 247 1.06 15.16 3.56
N ILE A 248 -0.17 15.09 3.05
CA ILE A 248 -0.64 15.95 1.94
C ILE A 248 -1.53 17.09 2.42
N TRP A 249 -1.83 17.16 3.72
CA TRP A 249 -2.75 18.15 4.28
C TRP A 249 -2.33 19.58 3.96
N ALA A 250 -1.06 19.93 4.16
CA ALA A 250 -0.53 21.25 3.84
C ALA A 250 -0.73 21.61 2.35
N MET A 251 -0.54 20.64 1.44
CA MET A 251 -0.64 20.84 -0.01
C MET A 251 -2.03 21.31 -0.45
N VAL A 252 -3.07 20.85 0.24
CA VAL A 252 -4.48 21.16 -0.11
C VAL A 252 -5.09 22.27 0.76
N THR A 253 -4.41 22.69 1.85
CA THR A 253 -4.97 23.68 2.79
C THR A 253 -4.14 24.96 2.92
N LYS A 254 -2.83 24.93 2.60
CA LYS A 254 -1.88 26.03 2.89
C LYS A 254 -1.23 26.66 1.66
N TYR A 255 -1.68 26.33 0.45
CA TYR A 255 -1.10 26.87 -0.78
C TYR A 255 -1.35 28.39 -0.93
N ASN A 256 -0.42 29.07 -1.61
CA ASN A 256 -0.51 30.51 -1.89
C ASN A 256 -1.57 30.81 -2.97
N ARG A 257 -2.73 31.24 -2.56
CA ARG A 257 -3.87 31.54 -3.43
C ARG A 257 -3.65 32.74 -4.39
N GLN A 258 -2.60 33.53 -4.20
CA GLN A 258 -2.27 34.62 -5.13
C GLN A 258 -1.60 34.06 -6.40
N ASP A 259 -0.77 33.02 -6.29
CA ASP A 259 0.02 32.47 -7.36
C ASP A 259 -0.54 31.15 -7.92
N PHE A 260 -1.39 30.45 -7.17
CA PHE A 260 -1.87 29.10 -7.49
C PHE A 260 -3.39 28.98 -7.44
N GLU A 261 -3.90 28.08 -8.28
CA GLU A 261 -5.25 27.49 -8.21
C GLU A 261 -5.08 25.98 -8.00
N VAL A 262 -5.76 25.40 -7.01
CA VAL A 262 -5.65 23.97 -6.65
C VAL A 262 -6.93 23.24 -6.99
N TYR A 263 -6.78 22.14 -7.72
CA TYR A 263 -7.82 21.24 -8.18
C TYR A 263 -7.58 19.84 -7.60
N CYS A 264 -8.57 19.26 -6.92
CA CYS A 264 -8.47 17.89 -6.39
C CYS A 264 -9.34 16.91 -7.15
N PHE A 265 -8.74 15.79 -7.57
CA PHE A 265 -9.41 14.68 -8.24
C PHE A 265 -9.39 13.47 -7.32
N SER A 266 -10.52 13.20 -6.66
CA SER A 266 -10.64 12.07 -5.74
C SER A 266 -11.01 10.79 -6.48
N ASN A 267 -10.18 9.75 -6.36
CA ASN A 267 -10.48 8.41 -6.88
C ASN A 267 -11.05 7.48 -5.80
N SER A 268 -11.71 8.02 -4.79
CA SER A 268 -12.37 7.27 -3.73
C SER A 268 -13.89 7.35 -3.84
N PRO A 269 -14.61 6.22 -3.73
CA PRO A 269 -16.09 6.25 -3.61
C PRO A 269 -16.56 6.77 -2.25
N VAL A 270 -15.64 6.85 -1.25
CA VAL A 270 -15.95 7.30 0.11
C VAL A 270 -15.54 8.77 0.27
N GLU A 271 -16.49 9.60 0.69
CA GLU A 271 -16.26 10.99 1.08
C GLU A 271 -16.67 11.18 2.54
N ASP A 272 -15.70 11.38 3.41
CA ASP A 272 -15.86 11.58 4.84
C ASP A 272 -15.76 13.08 5.25
N GLU A 273 -15.62 13.34 6.54
CA GLU A 273 -15.46 14.69 7.08
C GLU A 273 -14.21 15.41 6.54
N TYR A 274 -13.11 14.67 6.29
CA TYR A 274 -11.87 15.23 5.73
C TYR A 274 -12.04 15.60 4.26
N SER A 275 -12.66 14.73 3.46
CA SER A 275 -13.01 15.01 2.07
C SER A 275 -13.84 16.28 1.96
N LYS A 276 -14.90 16.40 2.80
CA LYS A 276 -15.78 17.58 2.84
C LYS A 276 -15.08 18.85 3.30
N TYR A 277 -14.08 18.74 4.16
CA TYR A 277 -13.26 19.87 4.56
C TYR A 277 -12.38 20.34 3.40
N ILE A 278 -11.65 19.42 2.73
CA ILE A 278 -10.78 19.73 1.59
C ILE A 278 -11.58 20.39 0.45
N GLN A 279 -12.79 19.92 0.15
CA GLN A 279 -13.68 20.50 -0.85
C GLN A 279 -13.91 22.01 -0.64
N LYS A 280 -13.90 22.47 0.61
CA LYS A 280 -14.07 23.90 0.96
C LYS A 280 -12.77 24.69 0.89
N GLN A 281 -11.62 23.99 0.84
CA GLN A 281 -10.30 24.63 0.85
C GLN A 281 -9.74 24.84 -0.56
N VAL A 282 -10.10 24.01 -1.52
CA VAL A 282 -9.53 24.03 -2.88
C VAL A 282 -10.41 24.81 -3.86
N ASP A 283 -9.83 25.21 -5.00
CA ASP A 283 -10.56 25.97 -6.03
C ASP A 283 -11.54 25.09 -6.80
N ALA A 284 -11.23 23.78 -6.97
CA ALA A 284 -12.13 22.81 -7.56
C ALA A 284 -11.95 21.41 -6.97
N TRP A 285 -13.06 20.68 -6.89
CA TRP A 285 -13.10 19.27 -6.47
C TRP A 285 -13.89 18.44 -7.47
N CYS A 286 -13.32 17.30 -7.86
CA CYS A 286 -13.98 16.33 -8.73
C CYS A 286 -13.83 14.93 -8.16
N ASN A 287 -14.93 14.24 -7.86
CA ASN A 287 -14.89 12.80 -7.59
C ASN A 287 -14.93 12.04 -8.91
N ILE A 288 -13.86 11.31 -9.20
CA ILE A 288 -13.67 10.57 -10.46
C ILE A 288 -13.81 9.05 -10.29
N SER A 289 -14.06 8.57 -9.07
CA SER A 289 -14.00 7.14 -8.74
C SER A 289 -14.90 6.25 -9.61
N GLN A 290 -16.08 6.75 -9.96
CA GLN A 290 -17.09 5.99 -10.73
C GLN A 290 -16.98 6.14 -12.25
N LEU A 291 -16.06 6.96 -12.75
CA LEU A 291 -15.89 7.19 -14.18
C LEU A 291 -15.02 6.10 -14.82
N PRO A 292 -15.30 5.73 -16.08
CA PRO A 292 -14.39 4.93 -16.88
C PRO A 292 -13.02 5.62 -17.01
N LEU A 293 -11.95 4.84 -17.15
CA LEU A 293 -10.58 5.34 -17.14
C LEU A 293 -10.34 6.50 -18.14
N ARG A 294 -10.81 6.37 -19.37
CA ARG A 294 -10.65 7.41 -20.38
C ARG A 294 -11.40 8.69 -20.02
N ASP A 295 -12.57 8.56 -19.40
CA ASP A 295 -13.40 9.71 -19.00
C ASP A 295 -12.79 10.43 -17.81
N LYS A 296 -12.15 9.70 -16.87
CA LYS A 296 -11.32 10.30 -15.83
C LYS A 296 -10.23 11.18 -16.44
N ALA A 297 -9.47 10.64 -17.39
CA ALA A 297 -8.38 11.36 -18.03
C ALA A 297 -8.89 12.58 -18.84
N LEU A 298 -10.01 12.44 -19.54
CA LEU A 298 -10.63 13.53 -20.31
C LEU A 298 -11.12 14.65 -19.39
N LEU A 299 -11.77 14.31 -18.27
CA LEU A 299 -12.23 15.28 -17.28
C LEU A 299 -11.06 16.09 -16.71
N VAL A 300 -9.96 15.43 -16.33
CA VAL A 300 -8.74 16.10 -15.85
C VAL A 300 -8.14 17.01 -16.95
N TYR A 301 -8.04 16.52 -18.20
CA TYR A 301 -7.52 17.30 -19.33
C TYR A 301 -8.32 18.58 -19.58
N GLN A 302 -9.65 18.52 -19.46
CA GLN A 302 -10.55 19.67 -19.65
C GLN A 302 -10.38 20.78 -18.59
N GLN A 303 -9.75 20.48 -17.44
CA GLN A 303 -9.48 21.50 -16.43
C GLN A 303 -8.30 22.40 -16.80
N GLU A 304 -7.60 22.09 -17.89
CA GLU A 304 -6.47 22.89 -18.37
C GLU A 304 -5.40 23.15 -17.31
N LEU A 305 -5.01 22.10 -16.58
CA LEU A 305 -3.97 22.16 -15.57
C LEU A 305 -2.61 22.52 -16.20
N ASP A 306 -1.76 23.15 -15.41
CA ASP A 306 -0.36 23.36 -15.75
C ASP A 306 0.51 22.21 -15.23
N ILE A 307 0.20 21.71 -14.04
CA ILE A 307 0.89 20.59 -13.39
C ILE A 307 -0.17 19.64 -12.79
N LEU A 308 -0.03 18.34 -13.01
CA LEU A 308 -0.79 17.31 -12.31
C LEU A 308 0.16 16.53 -11.39
N VAL A 309 -0.21 16.40 -10.13
CA VAL A 309 0.57 15.70 -9.10
C VAL A 309 -0.20 14.46 -8.66
N ASP A 310 0.35 13.29 -8.92
CA ASP A 310 -0.11 12.03 -8.39
C ASP A 310 0.43 11.84 -6.96
N LEU A 311 -0.47 11.51 -6.04
CA LEU A 311 -0.15 11.36 -4.62
C LEU A 311 -0.25 9.91 -4.13
N ALA A 312 -0.37 8.97 -5.06
CA ALA A 312 -0.59 7.57 -4.76
C ALA A 312 0.51 6.63 -5.29
N GLY A 313 1.12 6.96 -6.45
CA GLY A 313 2.04 6.06 -7.13
C GLY A 313 1.42 4.69 -7.37
N HIS A 314 2.13 3.61 -7.05
CA HIS A 314 1.62 2.24 -7.17
C HIS A 314 0.80 1.74 -5.98
N SER A 315 0.38 2.62 -5.05
CA SER A 315 -0.48 2.20 -3.96
C SER A 315 -1.87 1.77 -4.45
N ARG A 316 -2.67 1.20 -3.55
CA ARG A 316 -4.01 0.70 -3.87
C ARG A 316 -4.90 1.80 -4.44
N ASP A 317 -5.71 1.47 -5.44
CA ASP A 317 -6.65 2.36 -6.12
C ASP A 317 -5.98 3.59 -6.78
N ASN A 318 -4.71 3.47 -7.16
CA ASN A 318 -3.91 4.53 -7.76
C ASN A 318 -4.46 5.05 -9.10
N CYS A 319 -3.94 6.20 -9.49
CA CYS A 319 -4.35 6.90 -10.70
C CYS A 319 -3.28 6.93 -11.81
N LEU A 320 -2.21 6.14 -11.73
CA LEU A 320 -1.19 6.06 -12.78
C LEU A 320 -1.78 5.77 -14.18
N PRO A 321 -2.83 4.91 -14.32
CA PRO A 321 -3.50 4.73 -15.59
C PRO A 321 -4.12 6.02 -16.18
N VAL A 322 -4.53 6.96 -15.34
CA VAL A 322 -5.01 8.29 -15.78
C VAL A 322 -3.84 9.12 -16.31
N LEU A 323 -2.71 9.10 -15.60
CA LEU A 323 -1.48 9.83 -16.01
C LEU A 323 -0.94 9.31 -17.34
N GLY A 324 -1.12 8.02 -17.66
CA GLY A 324 -0.74 7.44 -18.94
C GLY A 324 -1.37 8.10 -20.16
N TYR A 325 -2.54 8.72 -20.01
CA TYR A 325 -3.15 9.56 -21.05
C TYR A 325 -2.55 10.98 -21.13
N ARG A 326 -1.64 11.33 -20.22
CA ARG A 326 -1.00 12.65 -20.15
C ARG A 326 -2.00 13.81 -20.12
N PRO A 327 -2.94 13.87 -19.15
CA PRO A 327 -3.95 14.93 -19.09
C PRO A 327 -3.39 16.32 -18.72
N ALA A 328 -2.16 16.41 -18.22
CA ALA A 328 -1.46 17.68 -17.98
C ALA A 328 -0.10 17.72 -18.70
N PRO A 329 0.39 18.92 -19.05
CA PRO A 329 1.67 19.08 -19.75
C PRO A 329 2.88 18.69 -18.90
N ILE A 330 2.79 18.86 -17.59
CA ILE A 330 3.79 18.43 -16.60
C ILE A 330 3.08 17.51 -15.60
N GLN A 331 3.67 16.35 -15.36
CA GLN A 331 3.16 15.37 -14.41
C GLN A 331 4.25 15.02 -13.38
N VAL A 332 3.85 15.02 -12.11
CA VAL A 332 4.70 14.75 -10.95
C VAL A 332 4.10 13.59 -10.17
N SER A 333 4.89 12.73 -9.57
CA SER A 333 4.44 11.74 -8.57
C SER A 333 5.21 11.89 -7.27
N GLY A 334 4.65 11.43 -6.17
CA GLY A 334 5.31 11.44 -4.85
C GLY A 334 4.34 11.25 -3.69
N ILE A 335 4.86 11.28 -2.47
CA ILE A 335 4.19 11.16 -1.17
C ILE A 335 3.66 9.76 -0.86
N GLY A 336 2.68 9.23 -1.60
CA GLY A 336 2.07 7.94 -1.28
C GLY A 336 2.87 6.72 -1.75
N TYR A 337 3.96 6.95 -2.47
CA TYR A 337 4.86 5.94 -2.99
C TYR A 337 6.30 6.45 -2.98
N PHE A 338 7.28 5.56 -2.76
CA PHE A 338 8.65 5.97 -2.46
C PHE A 338 9.70 5.45 -3.45
N ALA A 339 9.29 5.13 -4.68
CA ALA A 339 10.16 4.74 -5.78
C ALA A 339 9.66 5.31 -7.10
N THR A 340 10.46 5.15 -8.16
CA THR A 340 10.04 5.48 -9.52
C THR A 340 8.67 4.88 -9.85
N THR A 341 7.85 5.62 -10.60
CA THR A 341 6.60 5.05 -11.13
C THR A 341 6.87 4.11 -12.31
N GLY A 342 8.05 4.19 -12.92
CA GLY A 342 8.38 3.49 -14.15
C GLY A 342 7.56 3.95 -15.36
N LEU A 343 6.74 4.99 -15.23
CA LEU A 343 5.83 5.46 -16.27
C LEU A 343 6.40 6.69 -17.00
N ALA A 344 6.75 6.56 -18.26
CA ALA A 344 7.34 7.64 -19.08
C ALA A 344 6.43 8.89 -19.21
N ALA A 345 5.15 8.80 -18.87
CA ALA A 345 4.23 9.94 -18.83
C ALA A 345 4.45 10.82 -17.59
N VAL A 346 5.15 10.36 -16.56
CA VAL A 346 5.49 11.14 -15.36
C VAL A 346 6.85 11.80 -15.58
N ASP A 347 6.92 13.12 -15.44
CA ASP A 347 8.13 13.89 -15.74
C ASP A 347 9.04 14.06 -14.52
N TYR A 348 8.44 14.17 -13.34
CA TYR A 348 9.16 14.45 -12.09
C TYR A 348 8.67 13.58 -10.93
N PHE A 349 9.60 13.28 -10.01
CA PHE A 349 9.28 12.64 -8.74
C PHE A 349 9.70 13.55 -7.58
N LEU A 350 8.81 13.76 -6.61
CA LEU A 350 9.07 14.61 -5.44
C LEU A 350 10.00 13.88 -4.46
N SER A 351 11.12 14.50 -4.14
CA SER A 351 12.17 13.98 -3.27
C SER A 351 12.71 15.08 -2.35
N ASP A 352 13.64 14.72 -1.47
CA ASP A 352 14.39 15.66 -0.65
C ASP A 352 15.89 15.37 -0.68
N LYS A 353 16.68 16.29 -0.11
CA LYS A 353 18.15 16.22 -0.17
C LYS A 353 18.73 14.93 0.43
N TYR A 354 18.08 14.34 1.42
CA TYR A 354 18.58 13.13 2.08
C TYR A 354 18.30 11.88 1.26
N LEU A 355 17.16 11.86 0.55
CA LEU A 355 16.75 10.76 -0.32
C LEU A 355 17.39 10.85 -1.71
N ALA A 356 17.79 12.06 -2.13
CA ALA A 356 18.43 12.31 -3.41
C ALA A 356 19.97 12.33 -3.31
N ALA A 357 20.54 11.95 -2.18
CA ALA A 357 21.98 11.89 -1.98
C ALA A 357 22.64 10.99 -3.03
N GLY A 358 23.69 11.52 -3.70
CA GLY A 358 24.37 10.82 -4.80
C GLY A 358 23.75 11.03 -6.18
N CYS A 359 22.65 11.77 -6.31
CA CYS A 359 22.07 12.14 -7.61
C CYS A 359 22.84 13.28 -8.30
N GLU A 360 22.76 13.31 -9.64
CA GLU A 360 23.31 14.42 -10.45
C GLU A 360 22.34 15.61 -10.45
N THR A 361 22.85 16.82 -10.16
CA THR A 361 22.07 18.04 -10.35
C THR A 361 22.03 18.43 -11.82
N LEU A 362 20.86 18.78 -12.34
CA LEU A 362 20.70 19.34 -13.67
C LEU A 362 20.85 20.86 -13.60
N PRO A 363 21.85 21.47 -14.27
CA PRO A 363 21.98 22.92 -14.31
C PRO A 363 20.79 23.54 -15.03
N VAL A 364 20.11 24.46 -14.37
CA VAL A 364 19.12 25.33 -15.02
C VAL A 364 19.91 26.39 -15.81
N GLY A 365 20.17 26.13 -17.10
CA GLY A 365 20.58 27.14 -18.05
C GLY A 365 22.06 27.30 -18.38
N LYS A 366 22.99 26.41 -17.98
CA LYS A 366 24.36 26.39 -18.52
C LYS A 366 24.94 24.99 -18.64
N ALA A 367 25.49 24.66 -19.80
CA ALA A 367 26.26 23.44 -19.98
C ALA A 367 27.58 23.53 -19.19
N GLY A 368 27.84 22.51 -18.36
CA GLY A 368 29.13 22.28 -17.74
C GLY A 368 29.25 22.64 -16.26
N SER A 369 28.60 21.87 -15.42
CA SER A 369 29.06 21.73 -14.03
C SER A 369 29.19 20.24 -13.69
N THR A 370 30.37 19.90 -13.21
CA THR A 370 30.76 18.62 -12.64
C THR A 370 29.76 18.12 -11.62
N LEU A 371 29.54 16.80 -11.60
CA LEU A 371 28.91 16.02 -10.53
C LEU A 371 29.17 16.65 -9.15
N GLN A 372 28.21 17.38 -8.63
CA GLN A 372 28.18 17.77 -7.24
C GLN A 372 27.10 16.94 -6.57
N ALA A 373 27.50 16.05 -5.69
CA ALA A 373 26.57 15.29 -4.87
C ALA A 373 25.59 16.27 -4.20
N ILE A 374 24.29 16.02 -4.33
CA ILE A 374 23.28 16.71 -3.56
C ILE A 374 23.46 16.22 -2.12
N GLY A 375 23.95 17.08 -1.26
CA GLY A 375 24.29 16.77 0.11
C GLY A 375 23.75 17.83 1.07
N GLU A 376 24.32 17.87 2.25
CA GLU A 376 23.89 18.75 3.36
C GLU A 376 23.88 20.27 3.03
N GLY A 377 24.44 20.68 1.87
CA GLY A 377 24.50 22.08 1.44
C GLY A 377 23.33 22.57 0.59
N LEU A 378 22.29 21.75 0.32
CA LEU A 378 21.17 22.20 -0.51
C LEU A 378 20.33 23.24 0.24
N ALA A 379 20.33 24.48 -0.28
CA ALA A 379 19.61 25.63 0.33
C ALA A 379 18.28 25.93 -0.37
N GLU A 380 18.08 25.48 -1.60
CA GLU A 380 16.88 25.74 -2.41
C GLU A 380 16.42 24.47 -3.13
N THR A 381 15.16 24.44 -3.55
CA THR A 381 14.62 23.32 -4.36
C THR A 381 15.37 23.18 -5.67
N GLU A 382 15.83 21.97 -5.98
CA GLU A 382 16.63 21.65 -7.16
C GLU A 382 16.01 20.59 -8.05
N LEU A 383 16.50 20.47 -9.30
CA LEU A 383 16.15 19.39 -10.22
C LEU A 383 17.37 18.48 -10.39
N ALA A 384 17.16 17.17 -10.22
CA ALA A 384 18.20 16.16 -10.28
C ALA A 384 17.84 14.99 -11.20
N LYS A 385 18.83 14.20 -11.60
CA LYS A 385 18.68 12.89 -12.21
C LYS A 385 19.19 11.82 -11.26
N SER A 386 18.61 10.64 -11.36
CA SER A 386 19.04 9.46 -10.62
C SER A 386 18.87 8.24 -11.50
N ASP A 387 19.81 7.31 -11.47
CA ASP A 387 19.70 6.02 -12.16
C ASP A 387 18.63 5.10 -11.53
N SER A 388 18.14 5.48 -10.36
CA SER A 388 17.05 4.77 -9.66
C SER A 388 15.65 5.24 -10.06
N PHE A 389 15.54 6.25 -10.94
CA PHE A 389 14.26 6.85 -11.34
C PHE A 389 14.19 7.05 -12.85
N THR A 390 13.03 6.74 -13.43
CA THR A 390 12.72 7.11 -14.83
C THR A 390 12.38 8.60 -14.95
N GLU A 391 11.88 9.19 -13.87
CA GLU A 391 11.55 10.59 -13.73
C GLU A 391 12.80 11.42 -13.34
N ARG A 392 12.73 12.73 -13.54
CA ARG A 392 13.66 13.65 -12.85
C ARG A 392 13.20 13.84 -11.41
N LEU A 393 14.14 14.03 -10.50
CA LEU A 393 13.80 14.36 -9.12
C LEU A 393 13.55 15.86 -8.97
N LEU A 394 12.44 16.21 -8.31
CA LEU A 394 12.16 17.52 -7.75
C LEU A 394 12.58 17.47 -6.28
N VAL A 395 13.78 17.98 -5.99
CA VAL A 395 14.45 17.82 -4.70
C VAL A 395 14.21 19.03 -3.82
N LEU A 396 13.50 18.84 -2.70
CA LEU A 396 13.32 19.87 -1.69
C LEU A 396 14.56 19.95 -0.77
N PRO A 397 14.90 21.15 -0.24
CA PRO A 397 16.06 21.32 0.65
C PRO A 397 15.88 20.69 2.03
N HIS A 398 14.64 20.36 2.41
CA HIS A 398 14.31 19.71 3.66
C HIS A 398 13.50 18.43 3.39
N SER A 399 12.44 18.17 4.13
CA SER A 399 11.60 17.00 3.93
C SER A 399 10.71 17.13 2.69
N HIS A 400 10.57 16.04 1.92
CA HIS A 400 9.64 15.99 0.78
C HIS A 400 8.17 15.88 1.20
N PHE A 401 7.87 15.73 2.47
CA PHE A 401 6.52 15.72 3.03
C PHE A 401 6.44 16.55 4.30
N CYS A 402 5.21 16.97 4.66
CA CYS A 402 4.95 17.67 5.90
C CYS A 402 3.94 16.87 6.73
N TYR A 403 4.35 16.42 7.94
CA TYR A 403 3.48 15.65 8.82
C TYR A 403 2.57 16.57 9.62
N VAL A 404 1.26 16.38 9.46
CA VAL A 404 0.23 17.14 10.20
C VAL A 404 -0.67 16.14 10.93
N PRO A 405 -0.60 16.03 12.26
CA PRO A 405 -1.51 15.18 13.01
C PRO A 405 -2.93 15.75 12.95
N LEU A 406 -3.85 15.01 12.31
CA LEU A 406 -5.25 15.43 12.10
C LEU A 406 -6.20 14.98 13.21
N ARG A 407 -5.65 14.63 14.36
CA ARG A 407 -6.39 14.21 15.55
C ARG A 407 -5.72 14.74 16.81
N GLU A 408 -6.46 14.75 17.90
CA GLU A 408 -5.87 15.06 19.21
C GLU A 408 -4.87 13.95 19.58
N MET A 409 -3.65 14.37 19.90
CA MET A 409 -2.56 13.45 20.24
C MET A 409 -2.39 13.39 21.76
N PRO A 410 -2.29 12.21 22.36
CA PRO A 410 -2.05 12.06 23.80
C PRO A 410 -0.78 12.79 24.25
N LYS A 411 -0.71 13.23 25.50
CA LYS A 411 0.47 13.91 26.05
C LYS A 411 1.66 12.96 26.10
N VAL A 412 2.87 13.48 25.89
CA VAL A 412 4.11 12.69 26.11
C VAL A 412 4.27 12.31 27.57
N ARG A 413 4.96 11.20 27.83
CA ARG A 413 5.23 10.68 29.18
C ARG A 413 6.71 10.33 29.31
N PRO A 414 7.25 10.25 30.55
CA PRO A 414 8.58 9.68 30.80
C PRO A 414 8.73 8.28 30.23
N ALA A 415 9.97 7.88 29.94
CA ALA A 415 10.28 6.55 29.43
C ALA A 415 9.73 5.45 30.37
N PRO A 416 8.98 4.47 29.84
CA PRO A 416 8.35 3.44 30.66
C PRO A 416 9.34 2.56 31.42
N CYS A 417 10.57 2.41 30.97
CA CYS A 417 11.61 1.65 31.65
C CYS A 417 11.94 2.19 33.07
N LEU A 418 11.77 3.49 33.31
CA LEU A 418 11.96 4.10 34.64
C LEU A 418 10.98 3.54 35.69
N ARG A 419 9.81 3.14 35.25
CA ARG A 419 8.76 2.52 36.07
C ARG A 419 8.87 0.99 36.08
N ASN A 420 9.15 0.41 34.92
CA ASN A 420 9.07 -1.02 34.68
C ASN A 420 10.35 -1.75 35.11
N GLY A 421 11.52 -1.06 35.14
CA GLY A 421 12.82 -1.64 35.42
C GLY A 421 13.41 -2.49 34.28
N TYR A 422 12.79 -2.47 33.09
CA TYR A 422 13.29 -3.12 31.90
C TYR A 422 12.93 -2.30 30.66
N ILE A 423 13.68 -2.48 29.58
CA ILE A 423 13.44 -1.83 28.28
C ILE A 423 12.38 -2.59 27.48
N THR A 424 11.44 -1.86 26.87
CA THR A 424 10.51 -2.38 25.87
C THR A 424 10.90 -1.83 24.50
N PHE A 425 11.42 -2.70 23.64
CA PHE A 425 11.53 -2.44 22.21
C PHE A 425 10.19 -2.69 21.54
N GLY A 426 9.87 -1.99 20.45
CA GLY A 426 8.61 -2.28 19.78
C GLY A 426 8.53 -1.83 18.34
N SER A 427 7.53 -2.35 17.61
CA SER A 427 7.18 -1.91 16.25
C SER A 427 5.69 -2.03 16.02
N PHE A 428 5.09 -0.95 15.52
CA PHE A 428 3.67 -0.90 15.12
C PHE A 428 3.53 -0.92 13.59
N ASN A 429 4.57 -1.40 12.92
CA ASN A 429 4.56 -1.56 11.47
C ASN A 429 3.70 -2.76 11.02
N ASN A 430 3.22 -2.70 9.77
CA ASN A 430 2.55 -3.83 9.15
C ASN A 430 3.49 -5.04 9.09
N LEU A 431 2.99 -6.23 9.44
CA LEU A 431 3.81 -7.45 9.57
C LEU A 431 4.52 -7.88 8.28
N ILE A 432 4.03 -7.51 7.11
CA ILE A 432 4.75 -7.78 5.86
C ILE A 432 6.11 -7.08 5.80
N LYS A 433 6.32 -6.01 6.55
CA LYS A 433 7.61 -5.33 6.71
C LYS A 433 8.54 -6.06 7.68
N VAL A 434 7.99 -6.93 8.54
CA VAL A 434 8.71 -7.67 9.57
C VAL A 434 9.15 -9.01 8.99
N ASN A 435 10.17 -8.97 8.13
CA ASN A 435 10.77 -10.14 7.51
C ASN A 435 11.74 -10.85 8.47
N ASP A 436 12.27 -12.00 8.06
CA ASP A 436 13.13 -12.83 8.92
C ASP A 436 14.44 -12.12 9.28
N VAL A 437 15.04 -11.32 8.40
CA VAL A 437 16.26 -10.54 8.69
C VAL A 437 16.00 -9.48 9.77
N VAL A 438 14.85 -8.83 9.74
CA VAL A 438 14.41 -7.88 10.77
C VAL A 438 14.23 -8.60 12.10
N LEU A 439 13.57 -9.75 12.12
CA LEU A 439 13.36 -10.53 13.34
C LEU A 439 14.68 -11.04 13.94
N GLU A 440 15.62 -11.49 13.11
CA GLU A 440 16.97 -11.89 13.54
C GLU A 440 17.74 -10.73 14.17
N ALA A 441 17.69 -9.54 13.56
CA ALA A 441 18.32 -8.34 14.13
C ALA A 441 17.70 -7.97 15.49
N TRP A 442 16.37 -8.01 15.61
CA TRP A 442 15.68 -7.74 16.87
C TRP A 442 16.01 -8.78 17.95
N ALA A 443 16.10 -10.06 17.59
CA ALA A 443 16.52 -11.11 18.52
C ALA A 443 17.95 -10.87 19.03
N GLN A 444 18.87 -10.40 18.16
CA GLN A 444 20.24 -10.05 18.56
C GLN A 444 20.28 -8.83 19.50
N ILE A 445 19.46 -7.80 19.27
CA ILE A 445 19.30 -6.66 20.19
C ILE A 445 18.84 -7.17 21.56
N MET A 446 17.80 -7.97 21.60
CA MET A 446 17.22 -8.48 22.84
C MET A 446 18.17 -9.42 23.60
N LYS A 447 19.05 -10.13 22.89
CA LYS A 447 20.10 -10.96 23.50
C LYS A 447 21.15 -10.10 24.20
N GLN A 448 21.48 -8.92 23.65
CA GLN A 448 22.46 -7.99 24.23
C GLN A 448 21.85 -7.10 25.31
N VAL A 449 20.53 -6.97 25.40
CA VAL A 449 19.80 -6.27 26.45
C VAL A 449 18.98 -7.29 27.26
N PRO A 450 19.58 -7.97 28.23
CA PRO A 450 18.89 -8.95 29.06
C PRO A 450 17.66 -8.32 29.73
N GLN A 451 16.60 -9.11 29.92
CA GLN A 451 15.32 -8.68 30.52
C GLN A 451 14.47 -7.71 29.64
N SER A 452 14.96 -7.22 28.49
CA SER A 452 14.14 -6.42 27.60
C SER A 452 12.95 -7.22 27.04
N ARG A 453 11.92 -6.52 26.60
CA ARG A 453 10.72 -7.08 25.97
C ARG A 453 10.56 -6.55 24.55
N LEU A 454 9.89 -7.32 23.70
CA LEU A 454 9.52 -6.92 22.35
C LEU A 454 8.00 -6.79 22.25
N LEU A 455 7.51 -5.61 21.86
CA LEU A 455 6.10 -5.32 21.63
C LEU A 455 5.84 -5.19 20.13
N LEU A 456 5.10 -6.14 19.54
CA LEU A 456 4.65 -6.07 18.16
C LEU A 456 3.16 -5.80 18.10
N LYS A 457 2.76 -4.81 17.28
CA LYS A 457 1.35 -4.46 17.10
C LYS A 457 1.01 -4.32 15.64
N CYS A 458 0.02 -5.09 15.20
CA CYS A 458 -0.56 -5.00 13.87
C CYS A 458 -1.98 -5.57 13.89
N ALA A 459 -2.88 -5.02 13.10
CA ALA A 459 -4.26 -5.52 13.02
C ALA A 459 -4.34 -6.99 12.60
N SER A 460 -3.42 -7.47 11.75
CA SER A 460 -3.38 -8.88 11.34
C SER A 460 -3.04 -9.86 12.48
N LEU A 461 -2.55 -9.37 13.63
CA LEU A 461 -2.34 -10.19 14.83
C LEU A 461 -3.64 -10.54 15.60
N ASP A 462 -4.79 -10.00 15.18
CA ASP A 462 -6.10 -10.50 15.65
C ASP A 462 -6.42 -11.87 15.06
N ASP A 463 -5.81 -12.21 13.93
CA ASP A 463 -5.90 -13.53 13.31
C ASP A 463 -5.04 -14.54 14.09
N GLY A 464 -5.65 -15.65 14.51
CA GLY A 464 -4.99 -16.69 15.27
C GLY A 464 -3.85 -17.37 14.51
N ASP A 465 -4.01 -17.60 13.20
CA ASP A 465 -3.00 -18.25 12.35
C ASP A 465 -1.78 -17.34 12.17
N VAL A 466 -1.99 -16.04 11.92
CA VAL A 466 -0.91 -15.04 11.82
C VAL A 466 -0.18 -14.88 13.15
N ARG A 467 -0.94 -14.77 14.25
CA ARG A 467 -0.37 -14.66 15.59
C ARG A 467 0.50 -15.86 15.93
N GLU A 468 0.00 -17.07 15.66
CA GLU A 468 0.75 -18.30 15.92
C GLU A 468 2.00 -18.40 15.03
N LEU A 469 1.93 -18.03 13.77
CA LEU A 469 3.08 -17.98 12.87
C LEU A 469 4.19 -17.08 13.45
N PHE A 470 3.85 -15.86 13.86
CA PHE A 470 4.82 -14.92 14.42
C PHE A 470 5.33 -15.38 15.80
N ARG A 471 4.46 -15.97 16.62
CA ARG A 471 4.87 -16.59 17.89
C ARG A 471 5.92 -17.68 17.66
N GLN A 472 5.72 -18.58 16.71
CA GLN A 472 6.67 -19.64 16.38
C GLN A 472 7.99 -19.08 15.83
N LYS A 473 7.95 -18.05 14.99
CA LYS A 473 9.16 -17.38 14.48
C LYS A 473 9.99 -16.82 15.64
N LEU A 474 9.37 -16.11 16.57
CA LEU A 474 10.07 -15.53 17.72
C LEU A 474 10.65 -16.60 18.65
N LEU A 475 9.91 -17.66 18.93
CA LEU A 475 10.40 -18.80 19.72
C LEU A 475 11.59 -19.50 19.04
N SER A 476 11.56 -19.68 17.73
CA SER A 476 12.65 -20.30 16.96
C SER A 476 13.94 -19.48 16.99
N LEU A 477 13.84 -18.15 17.17
CA LEU A 477 14.96 -17.24 17.37
C LEU A 477 15.48 -17.20 18.82
N GLY A 478 14.91 -18.03 19.69
CA GLY A 478 15.32 -18.16 21.09
C GLY A 478 14.75 -17.08 22.03
N LEU A 479 13.69 -16.39 21.62
CA LEU A 479 12.97 -15.47 22.48
C LEU A 479 11.88 -16.23 23.26
N PRO A 480 11.98 -16.36 24.60
CA PRO A 480 10.95 -17.01 25.38
C PRO A 480 9.65 -16.16 25.42
N GLU A 481 8.52 -16.81 25.62
CA GLU A 481 7.20 -16.21 25.46
C GLU A 481 6.94 -15.01 26.40
N GLU A 482 7.52 -15.00 27.57
CA GLU A 482 7.45 -13.89 28.52
C GLU A 482 8.21 -12.63 28.08
N ARG A 483 9.03 -12.72 27.02
CA ARG A 483 9.82 -11.61 26.51
C ARG A 483 9.24 -10.94 25.27
N PHE A 484 8.10 -11.37 24.77
CA PHE A 484 7.42 -10.67 23.68
C PHE A 484 5.92 -10.59 23.91
N GLU A 485 5.32 -9.58 23.32
CA GLU A 485 3.88 -9.35 23.31
C GLU A 485 3.39 -9.06 21.90
N LEU A 486 2.33 -9.77 21.46
CA LEU A 486 1.70 -9.62 20.16
C LEU A 486 0.33 -9.00 20.34
N ARG A 487 0.14 -7.75 19.89
CA ARG A 487 -1.11 -7.00 20.00
C ARG A 487 -1.81 -6.84 18.65
N GLY A 488 -3.10 -7.04 18.62
CA GLY A 488 -3.97 -6.81 17.47
C GLY A 488 -4.40 -5.36 17.31
N PHE A 489 -5.56 -5.17 16.67
CA PHE A 489 -6.15 -3.84 16.44
C PHE A 489 -6.60 -3.19 17.76
N SER A 490 -6.39 -1.88 17.83
CA SER A 490 -6.96 -1.04 18.89
C SER A 490 -7.31 0.33 18.29
N ALA A 491 -8.50 0.83 18.59
CA ALA A 491 -8.92 2.18 18.18
C ALA A 491 -8.05 3.27 18.82
N ASP A 492 -7.59 3.02 20.06
CA ASP A 492 -6.81 3.95 20.85
C ASP A 492 -5.30 3.63 20.85
N TYR A 493 -4.79 3.08 19.75
CA TYR A 493 -3.42 2.57 19.63
C TYR A 493 -2.33 3.59 20.01
N LEU A 494 -2.62 4.89 19.96
CA LEU A 494 -1.64 5.91 20.37
C LEU A 494 -1.26 5.79 21.83
N PHE A 495 -2.19 5.39 22.70
CA PHE A 495 -1.88 5.18 24.12
C PHE A 495 -0.95 3.98 24.36
N GLU A 496 -0.88 3.05 23.40
CA GLU A 496 -0.02 1.87 23.52
C GLU A 496 1.46 2.20 23.27
N TYR A 497 1.79 3.38 22.67
CA TYR A 497 3.17 3.87 22.66
C TYR A 497 3.73 4.18 24.06
N TYR A 498 2.86 4.33 25.07
CA TYR A 498 3.30 4.50 26.45
C TYR A 498 3.93 3.24 27.08
N ASP A 499 3.82 2.10 26.42
CA ASP A 499 4.42 0.84 26.83
C ASP A 499 5.76 0.58 26.12
N MET A 500 6.18 1.46 25.21
CA MET A 500 7.36 1.31 24.36
C MET A 500 8.44 2.33 24.73
N ASP A 501 9.67 1.89 24.97
CA ASP A 501 10.82 2.74 25.23
C ASP A 501 11.54 3.16 23.94
N ILE A 502 11.73 2.22 23.00
CA ILE A 502 12.46 2.41 21.75
C ILE A 502 11.69 1.72 20.63
N ALA A 503 11.38 2.46 19.58
CA ALA A 503 10.80 1.89 18.36
C ALA A 503 11.91 1.36 17.44
N LEU A 504 11.74 0.14 16.98
CA LEU A 504 12.61 -0.51 16.00
C LEU A 504 11.96 -0.44 14.63
N ASP A 505 12.56 0.34 13.72
CA ASP A 505 12.05 0.46 12.37
C ASP A 505 12.32 -0.80 11.55
N THR A 506 11.51 -1.04 10.56
CA THR A 506 11.64 -2.19 9.65
C THR A 506 12.48 -1.83 8.43
N PHE A 507 13.08 -2.83 7.79
CA PHE A 507 13.86 -2.68 6.57
C PHE A 507 13.71 -3.92 5.66
N PRO A 508 13.82 -3.79 4.33
CA PRO A 508 14.25 -2.63 3.55
C PRO A 508 13.19 -1.52 3.45
N TYR A 509 11.97 -1.72 3.91
CA TYR A 509 10.88 -0.72 3.85
C TYR A 509 10.50 -0.22 5.23
N PRO A 510 10.91 1.01 5.60
CA PRO A 510 10.71 1.58 6.93
C PRO A 510 9.26 2.00 7.21
N GLY A 511 9.00 2.42 8.43
CA GLY A 511 7.76 3.08 8.81
C GLY A 511 7.67 4.50 8.23
N GLY A 512 6.46 4.91 7.88
CA GLY A 512 6.17 6.30 7.54
C GLY A 512 5.32 6.95 8.64
N GLY A 513 3.99 6.80 8.56
CA GLY A 513 3.07 7.28 9.60
C GLY A 513 3.34 6.70 10.98
N THR A 514 3.71 5.42 11.07
CA THR A 514 4.06 4.76 12.34
C THR A 514 5.31 5.37 12.98
N THR A 515 6.31 5.73 12.18
CA THR A 515 7.52 6.39 12.66
C THR A 515 7.23 7.81 13.12
N CYS A 516 6.42 8.58 12.36
CA CYS A 516 5.95 9.90 12.79
C CYS A 516 5.13 9.82 14.08
N ASP A 517 4.21 8.87 14.19
CA ASP A 517 3.40 8.68 15.40
C ASP A 517 4.29 8.34 16.61
N ALA A 518 5.26 7.42 16.45
CA ALA A 518 6.21 7.07 17.53
C ALA A 518 6.98 8.29 18.03
N LEU A 519 7.61 9.03 17.13
CA LEU A 519 8.37 10.24 17.46
C LEU A 519 7.50 11.31 18.11
N TYR A 520 6.29 11.53 17.59
CA TYR A 520 5.35 12.51 18.14
C TYR A 520 4.79 12.09 19.51
N MET A 521 4.73 10.77 19.77
CA MET A 521 4.40 10.23 21.10
C MET A 521 5.58 10.21 22.07
N GLY A 522 6.76 10.66 21.62
CA GLY A 522 7.96 10.74 22.42
C GLY A 522 8.84 9.49 22.38
N VAL A 523 8.53 8.50 21.53
CA VAL A 523 9.30 7.26 21.43
C VAL A 523 10.39 7.41 20.37
N PRO A 524 11.68 7.35 20.74
CA PRO A 524 12.77 7.41 19.77
C PRO A 524 12.77 6.19 18.86
N VAL A 525 13.14 6.41 17.59
CA VAL A 525 13.18 5.38 16.56
C VAL A 525 14.61 5.15 16.11
N VAL A 526 15.03 3.90 15.99
CA VAL A 526 16.27 3.51 15.31
C VAL A 526 15.88 3.00 13.92
N THR A 527 16.47 3.55 12.86
CA THR A 527 16.16 3.21 11.47
C THR A 527 17.40 2.78 10.71
N LEU A 528 17.22 1.91 9.71
CA LEU A 528 18.27 1.44 8.81
C LEU A 528 17.92 1.84 7.38
N GLY A 529 18.81 2.63 6.76
CA GLY A 529 18.75 2.96 5.34
C GLY A 529 19.61 2.02 4.50
N ASP A 530 19.26 1.85 3.24
CA ASP A 530 19.96 0.99 2.28
C ASP A 530 20.44 1.75 1.03
N GLY A 531 20.31 3.08 1.02
CA GLY A 531 20.64 3.95 -0.10
C GLY A 531 19.55 4.03 -1.18
N SER A 532 18.47 3.28 -1.05
CA SER A 532 17.30 3.46 -1.91
C SER A 532 16.39 4.58 -1.39
N HIS A 533 15.65 5.22 -2.28
CA HIS A 533 14.72 6.29 -1.89
C HIS A 533 13.68 5.81 -0.86
N GLY A 534 13.15 4.61 -1.03
CA GLY A 534 12.18 4.02 -0.11
C GLY A 534 12.80 3.58 1.21
N GLY A 535 13.98 2.96 1.16
CA GLY A 535 14.71 2.48 2.34
C GLY A 535 15.23 3.61 3.22
N ASP A 536 15.64 4.74 2.61
CA ASP A 536 16.15 5.91 3.32
C ASP A 536 15.07 6.86 3.85
N PHE A 537 13.78 6.52 3.71
CA PHE A 537 12.69 7.37 4.19
C PHE A 537 12.80 7.67 5.70
N GLY A 538 13.11 6.66 6.52
CA GLY A 538 13.39 6.84 7.95
C GLY A 538 14.60 7.73 8.21
N ILE A 539 15.67 7.60 7.39
CA ILE A 539 16.87 8.45 7.46
C ILE A 539 16.52 9.92 7.23
N SER A 540 15.77 10.23 6.16
CA SER A 540 15.32 11.60 5.88
C SER A 540 14.52 12.17 7.05
N LEU A 541 13.57 11.39 7.59
CA LEU A 541 12.75 11.81 8.71
C LEU A 541 13.60 12.16 9.94
N LEU A 542 14.49 11.25 10.35
CA LEU A 542 15.31 11.46 11.55
C LEU A 542 16.31 12.62 11.38
N LYS A 543 16.96 12.74 10.23
CA LYS A 543 17.87 13.86 9.97
C LYS A 543 17.16 15.21 9.98
N ASN A 544 15.95 15.30 9.43
CA ASN A 544 15.16 16.54 9.46
C ASN A 544 14.75 16.98 10.87
N ILE A 545 14.69 16.06 11.84
CA ILE A 545 14.37 16.38 13.23
C ILE A 545 15.61 16.43 14.17
N GLY A 546 16.83 16.24 13.61
CA GLY A 546 18.08 16.33 14.36
C GLY A 546 18.44 15.06 15.16
N LEU A 547 17.98 13.89 14.70
CA LEU A 547 18.28 12.58 15.32
C LEU A 547 19.26 11.74 14.48
N ASP A 548 20.28 12.38 13.90
CA ASP A 548 21.27 11.72 13.05
C ASP A 548 21.93 10.51 13.71
N PHE A 549 22.08 10.54 15.04
CA PHE A 549 22.70 9.44 15.81
C PHE A 549 21.91 8.12 15.73
N ALA A 550 20.62 8.16 15.42
CA ALA A 550 19.73 7.00 15.31
C ALA A 550 19.57 6.51 13.86
N CYS A 551 20.22 7.17 12.90
CA CYS A 551 20.35 6.75 11.50
C CYS A 551 21.47 5.71 11.38
N THR A 552 21.23 4.60 10.70
CA THR A 552 22.20 3.52 10.49
C THR A 552 22.16 3.04 9.05
N TYR A 553 23.24 2.42 8.57
CA TYR A 553 23.37 1.95 7.19
C TYR A 553 23.80 0.49 7.08
N THR A 554 24.05 -0.17 8.22
CA THR A 554 24.30 -1.62 8.30
C THR A 554 23.47 -2.22 9.43
N VAL A 555 23.18 -3.53 9.33
CA VAL A 555 22.44 -4.24 10.37
C VAL A 555 23.20 -4.22 11.71
N GLU A 556 24.53 -4.29 11.66
CA GLU A 556 25.40 -4.23 12.83
C GLU A 556 25.27 -2.87 13.54
N GLU A 557 25.32 -1.77 12.79
CA GLU A 557 25.11 -0.42 13.34
C GLU A 557 23.71 -0.27 13.96
N TYR A 558 22.68 -0.80 13.27
CA TYR A 558 21.31 -0.77 13.76
C TYR A 558 21.18 -1.48 15.10
N ILE A 559 21.76 -2.68 15.24
CA ILE A 559 21.78 -3.42 16.48
C ILE A 559 22.54 -2.64 17.57
N GLN A 560 23.74 -2.13 17.26
CA GLN A 560 24.56 -1.39 18.22
C GLN A 560 23.86 -0.11 18.70
N LYS A 561 23.23 0.65 17.81
CA LYS A 561 22.51 1.89 18.18
C LYS A 561 21.33 1.61 19.09
N ALA A 562 20.54 0.58 18.79
CA ALA A 562 19.42 0.17 19.65
C ALA A 562 19.91 -0.26 21.05
N VAL A 563 21.00 -1.01 21.12
CA VAL A 563 21.60 -1.45 22.39
C VAL A 563 22.17 -0.28 23.20
N LEU A 564 22.91 0.63 22.54
CA LEU A 564 23.48 1.81 23.21
C LEU A 564 22.37 2.72 23.77
N LEU A 565 21.32 2.96 23.00
CA LEU A 565 20.19 3.77 23.45
C LEU A 565 19.48 3.12 24.65
N ALA A 566 19.35 1.79 24.65
CA ALA A 566 18.74 1.04 25.75
C ALA A 566 19.57 1.08 27.05
N GLN A 567 20.86 1.37 26.98
CA GLN A 567 21.76 1.45 28.12
C GLN A 567 21.82 2.83 28.79
N ASP A 568 21.28 3.86 28.12
CA ASP A 568 21.28 5.25 28.60
C ASP A 568 19.86 5.70 28.96
N ALA A 569 19.41 5.37 30.17
CA ALA A 569 18.07 5.70 30.64
C ALA A 569 17.84 7.22 30.80
N GLU A 570 18.89 8.02 31.03
CA GLU A 570 18.78 9.48 31.14
C GLU A 570 18.50 10.11 29.77
N LEU A 571 19.30 9.74 28.75
CA LEU A 571 19.08 10.15 27.36
C LEU A 571 17.72 9.69 26.87
N LEU A 572 17.37 8.42 27.13
CA LEU A 572 16.10 7.85 26.71
C LEU A 572 14.91 8.64 27.29
N ASN A 573 14.95 8.96 28.57
CA ASN A 573 13.91 9.77 29.21
C ASN A 573 13.89 11.20 28.68
N ALA A 574 15.04 11.81 28.41
CA ALA A 574 15.10 13.15 27.80
C ALA A 574 14.48 13.16 26.40
N LEU A 575 14.72 12.11 25.60
CA LEU A 575 14.09 11.94 24.30
C LEU A 575 12.56 11.78 24.42
N HIS A 576 12.08 10.92 25.33
CA HIS A 576 10.64 10.75 25.55
C HIS A 576 9.92 12.07 25.86
N LEU A 577 10.54 12.93 26.62
CA LEU A 577 9.96 14.24 26.98
C LEU A 577 10.16 15.32 25.92
N GLY A 578 11.22 15.22 25.10
CA GLY A 578 11.65 16.26 24.18
C GLY A 578 11.24 16.09 22.71
N LEU A 579 11.07 14.84 22.22
CA LEU A 579 10.92 14.53 20.79
C LEU A 579 9.76 15.25 20.13
N ARG A 580 8.60 15.34 20.79
CA ARG A 580 7.46 16.09 20.25
C ARG A 580 7.82 17.54 19.95
N ASN A 581 8.52 18.18 20.87
CA ASN A 581 8.95 19.57 20.68
C ASN A 581 10.00 19.67 19.56
N MET A 582 10.90 18.69 19.44
CA MET A 582 11.86 18.62 18.33
C MET A 582 11.12 18.52 16.99
N MET A 583 10.14 17.62 16.86
CA MET A 583 9.34 17.50 15.63
C MET A 583 8.59 18.79 15.30
N GLN A 584 7.91 19.39 16.28
CA GLN A 584 7.12 20.62 16.09
C GLN A 584 7.96 21.83 15.64
N ASN A 585 9.25 21.84 15.96
CA ASN A 585 10.20 22.89 15.56
C ASN A 585 11.09 22.47 14.38
N SER A 586 10.75 21.38 13.68
CA SER A 586 11.52 20.85 12.57
C SER A 586 10.83 21.10 11.22
N PRO A 587 11.58 21.00 10.10
CA PRO A 587 11.00 21.09 8.76
C PRO A 587 9.88 20.08 8.49
N VAL A 588 9.86 18.95 9.19
CA VAL A 588 8.84 17.89 9.03
C VAL A 588 7.43 18.38 9.37
N MET A 589 7.29 19.39 10.22
CA MET A 589 5.98 19.93 10.66
C MET A 589 5.80 21.42 10.34
N ASP A 590 6.74 22.05 9.64
CA ASP A 590 6.61 23.45 9.20
C ASP A 590 5.82 23.52 7.88
N GLU A 591 4.49 23.56 7.98
CA GLU A 591 3.59 23.65 6.83
C GLU A 591 3.90 24.85 5.92
N THR A 592 4.35 25.98 6.49
CA THR A 592 4.59 27.20 5.75
C THR A 592 5.85 27.09 4.89
N SER A 593 6.97 26.71 5.49
CA SER A 593 8.23 26.52 4.77
C SER A 593 8.12 25.41 3.74
N TYR A 594 7.48 24.27 4.10
CA TYR A 594 7.23 23.18 3.17
C TYR A 594 6.49 23.64 1.91
N MET A 595 5.40 24.41 2.08
CA MET A 595 4.63 24.91 0.93
C MET A 595 5.42 25.91 0.10
N GLN A 596 6.23 26.77 0.70
CA GLN A 596 7.10 27.69 -0.04
C GLN A 596 8.12 26.96 -0.90
N GLU A 597 8.77 25.91 -0.37
CA GLU A 597 9.74 25.09 -1.10
C GLU A 597 9.07 24.32 -2.24
N LEU A 598 7.93 23.69 -1.99
CA LEU A 598 7.17 22.95 -3.00
C LEU A 598 6.67 23.86 -4.13
N GLU A 599 6.11 25.02 -3.80
CA GLU A 599 5.62 26.02 -4.76
C GLU A 599 6.76 26.63 -5.58
N GLN A 600 7.92 26.82 -5.00
CA GLN A 600 9.14 27.20 -5.73
C GLN A 600 9.51 26.10 -6.74
N GLY A 601 9.43 24.84 -6.34
CA GLY A 601 9.61 23.70 -7.20
C GLY A 601 8.64 23.69 -8.39
N TYR A 602 7.36 23.90 -8.15
CA TYR A 602 6.36 23.99 -9.22
C TYR A 602 6.64 25.13 -10.21
N LYS A 603 7.03 26.30 -9.71
CA LYS A 603 7.46 27.43 -10.58
C LYS A 603 8.68 27.03 -11.41
N LYS A 604 9.67 26.34 -10.81
CA LYS A 604 10.92 25.92 -11.45
C LYS A 604 10.66 24.92 -12.60
N ILE A 605 9.85 23.88 -12.35
CA ILE A 605 9.52 22.90 -13.41
C ILE A 605 8.64 23.49 -14.51
N TRP A 606 7.75 24.44 -14.18
CA TRP A 606 6.97 25.18 -15.18
C TRP A 606 7.86 26.05 -16.09
N GLN A 607 8.85 26.73 -15.55
CA GLN A 607 9.80 27.55 -16.30
C GLN A 607 10.68 26.72 -17.24
N ALA A 608 10.96 25.46 -16.87
CA ALA A 608 11.77 24.52 -17.67
C ALA A 608 11.01 23.92 -18.87
N LEU A 609 9.67 24.10 -18.97
CA LEU A 609 8.82 23.64 -20.08
C LEU A 609 9.04 24.52 -21.32
#